data_3cb33c157575e49f401fd0ea04444d2c
#
_entry.id   3cb33c157575e49f401fd0ea04444d2c
#
_cell.length_a   1.000
_cell.length_b   1.000
_cell.length_c   1.000
_cell.angle_alpha   90.00
_cell.angle_beta   90.00
_cell.angle_gamma   90.00
#
_symmetry.space_group_name_H-M   'P 1'
#
loop_
_entity.id
_entity.type
_entity.pdbx_description
1 polymer ?
#
loop_
_entity_poly.entity_id
_entity_poly.type
_entity_poly.pdbx_seq_one_letter_code
_entity_poly.pdbx_strand_id
1 'polypeptide(L)'
;MGGKASRVKGHSFERLIARLWRGAFPGSEAARGLQYRDPSFADVEGTPFRIECKRQEKVSYNDIVKALEKAEDSAKKYNDDRPVVVVTKEDRGDILSHMRLSTLFYIVENYFDRIGKK
;
A
#
# COMPACT_ATOMS: atom_id res chain seq x y z
N MET A 1 -0.58 14.46 -21.83
CA MET A 1 0.73 14.10 -21.73
C MET A 1 1.03 13.23 -20.51
N GLY A 2 1.27 12.47 -20.19
CA GLY A 2 1.56 11.75 -18.99
C GLY A 2 0.68 10.55 -18.71
N GLY A 3 -0.46 10.41 -19.40
CA GLY A 3 -1.38 9.33 -19.10
C GLY A 3 -0.73 7.96 -19.21
N LYS A 4 -0.11 7.65 -20.36
CA LYS A 4 0.55 6.37 -20.57
C LYS A 4 1.80 6.23 -19.72
N ALA A 5 2.65 7.26 -19.69
CA ALA A 5 3.88 7.25 -18.92
C ALA A 5 3.58 7.12 -17.41
N SER A 6 2.54 7.81 -16.93
CA SER A 6 2.13 7.72 -15.52
C SER A 6 1.63 6.33 -15.15
N ARG A 7 0.88 5.68 -16.04
CA ARG A 7 0.40 4.31 -15.79
C ARG A 7 1.57 3.32 -15.72
N VAL A 8 2.52 3.44 -16.65
CA VAL A 8 3.71 2.56 -16.66
C VAL A 8 4.52 2.78 -15.38
N LYS A 9 4.74 4.02 -14.98
CA LYS A 9 5.45 4.35 -13.75
C LYS A 9 4.73 3.74 -12.53
N GLY A 10 3.40 3.89 -12.46
CA GLY A 10 2.60 3.35 -11.37
C GLY A 10 2.68 1.82 -11.31
N HIS A 11 2.50 1.15 -12.45
CA HIS A 11 2.56 -0.32 -12.49
C HIS A 11 3.96 -0.84 -12.15
N SER A 12 5.00 -0.15 -12.59
CA SER A 12 6.37 -0.53 -12.25
C SER A 12 6.63 -0.40 -10.76
N PHE A 13 6.08 0.65 -10.15
CA PHE A 13 6.21 0.86 -8.72
C PHE A 13 5.47 -0.23 -7.92
N GLU A 14 4.25 -0.57 -8.33
CA GLU A 14 3.49 -1.65 -7.70
C GLU A 14 4.25 -2.98 -7.74
N ARG A 15 4.86 -3.30 -8.89
CA ARG A 15 5.68 -4.51 -9.02
C ARG A 15 6.91 -4.46 -8.13
N LEU A 16 7.54 -3.29 -8.03
CA LEU A 16 8.70 -3.10 -7.16
C LEU A 16 8.32 -3.36 -5.69
N ILE A 17 7.21 -2.78 -5.23
CA ILE A 17 6.78 -2.97 -3.85
C ILE A 17 6.46 -4.44 -3.59
N ALA A 18 5.79 -5.11 -4.52
CA ALA A 18 5.51 -6.55 -4.38
C ALA A 18 6.81 -7.35 -4.28
N ARG A 19 7.80 -7.02 -5.10
CA ARG A 19 9.10 -7.70 -5.08
C ARG A 19 9.84 -7.47 -3.77
N LEU A 20 9.82 -6.22 -3.28
CA LEU A 20 10.46 -5.90 -2.00
C LEU A 20 9.78 -6.65 -0.86
N TRP A 21 8.46 -6.77 -0.92
CA TRP A 21 7.70 -7.51 0.08
C TRP A 21 8.11 -8.99 0.09
N ARG A 22 8.19 -9.61 -1.10
CA ARG A 22 8.63 -11.02 -1.20
C ARG A 22 10.05 -11.20 -0.70
N GLY A 23 10.92 -10.21 -0.94
CA GLY A 23 12.30 -10.27 -0.47
C GLY A 23 12.40 -10.18 1.05
N ALA A 24 11.58 -9.32 1.66
CA ALA A 24 11.58 -9.13 3.10
C ALA A 24 10.91 -10.29 3.84
N PHE A 25 9.90 -10.91 3.21
CA PHE A 25 9.09 -11.96 3.82
C PHE A 25 9.06 -13.17 2.87
N PRO A 26 10.08 -14.05 2.94
CA PRO A 26 10.13 -15.25 2.12
C PRO A 26 8.88 -16.11 2.32
N GLY A 27 8.30 -16.58 1.24
CA GLY A 27 7.03 -17.31 1.27
C GLY A 27 5.82 -16.44 1.00
N SER A 28 5.97 -15.12 1.00
CA SER A 28 4.89 -14.23 0.62
C SER A 28 4.58 -14.39 -0.86
N GLU A 29 3.29 -14.30 -1.19
CA GLU A 29 2.81 -14.33 -2.58
C GLU A 29 2.44 -12.94 -3.06
N ALA A 30 3.09 -11.90 -2.52
CA ALA A 30 2.82 -10.53 -2.91
C ALA A 30 2.98 -10.33 -4.41
N ALA A 31 2.00 -9.67 -5.03
CA ALA A 31 1.99 -9.40 -6.45
C ALA A 31 1.19 -8.13 -6.71
N ARG A 32 1.44 -7.50 -7.86
CA ARG A 32 0.64 -6.36 -8.28
C ARG A 32 -0.82 -6.78 -8.40
N GLY A 33 -1.72 -6.01 -7.78
CA GLY A 33 -3.15 -6.28 -7.87
C GLY A 33 -3.70 -5.95 -9.26
N LEU A 34 -4.30 -6.93 -9.91
CA LEU A 34 -4.83 -6.76 -11.26
C LEU A 34 -6.30 -6.33 -11.16
N GLN A 35 -6.51 -5.05 -10.91
CA GLN A 35 -7.84 -4.48 -10.67
C GLN A 35 -8.78 -4.63 -11.86
N TYR A 36 -8.23 -4.78 -13.06
CA TYR A 36 -9.07 -5.03 -14.24
C TYR A 36 -9.69 -6.44 -14.20
N ARG A 37 -9.10 -7.37 -13.45
CA ARG A 37 -9.66 -8.71 -13.23
C ARG A 37 -10.59 -8.73 -12.04
N ASP A 38 -10.24 -8.00 -10.99
CA ASP A 38 -11.05 -7.95 -9.77
C ASP A 38 -10.95 -6.54 -9.18
N PRO A 39 -12.02 -5.74 -9.32
CA PRO A 39 -12.00 -4.36 -8.81
C PRO A 39 -11.77 -4.24 -7.30
N SER A 40 -11.95 -5.34 -6.55
CA SER A 40 -11.72 -5.31 -5.11
C SER A 40 -10.24 -5.35 -4.75
N PHE A 41 -9.36 -5.65 -5.71
CA PHE A 41 -7.92 -5.75 -5.43
C PHE A 41 -7.32 -4.40 -5.06
N ALA A 42 -6.41 -4.42 -4.08
CA ALA A 42 -5.53 -3.31 -3.79
C ALA A 42 -4.44 -3.21 -4.88
N ASP A 43 -3.61 -2.19 -4.81
CA ASP A 43 -2.50 -2.05 -5.76
C ASP A 43 -1.48 -3.18 -5.62
N VAL A 44 -1.29 -3.69 -4.41
CA VAL A 44 -0.47 -4.86 -4.13
C VAL A 44 -1.31 -5.83 -3.31
N GLU A 45 -1.41 -7.07 -3.77
CA GLU A 45 -2.14 -8.14 -3.10
C GLU A 45 -1.17 -9.19 -2.54
N GLY A 46 -1.71 -10.09 -1.72
CA GLY A 46 -0.91 -11.16 -1.14
C GLY A 46 -0.16 -10.73 0.12
N THR A 47 -0.59 -9.66 0.78
CA THR A 47 -0.01 -9.17 2.03
C THR A 47 -1.10 -9.06 3.10
N PRO A 48 -0.72 -8.95 4.39
CA PRO A 48 -1.71 -8.70 5.45
C PRO A 48 -2.31 -7.30 5.42
N PHE A 49 -1.91 -6.46 4.49
CA PHE A 49 -2.34 -5.06 4.41
C PHE A 49 -3.02 -4.77 3.09
N ARG A 50 -3.91 -3.77 3.11
CA ARG A 50 -4.40 -3.19 1.88
C ARG A 50 -3.44 -2.09 1.47
N ILE A 51 -2.62 -2.35 0.47
CA ILE A 51 -1.54 -1.44 0.07
C ILE A 51 -1.97 -0.63 -1.14
N GLU A 52 -1.94 0.70 -0.96
CA GLU A 52 -2.15 1.67 -2.03
C GLU A 52 -0.80 2.27 -2.39
N CYS A 53 -0.47 2.34 -3.67
CA CYS A 53 0.81 2.85 -4.14
C CYS A 53 0.63 4.21 -4.81
N LYS A 54 1.55 5.14 -4.54
CA LYS A 54 1.53 6.48 -5.11
C LYS A 54 2.93 6.84 -5.58
N ARG A 55 3.13 6.88 -6.89
CA ARG A 55 4.43 7.20 -7.50
C ARG A 55 4.27 8.44 -8.36
N GLN A 56 4.84 9.54 -7.91
CA GLN A 56 4.74 10.85 -8.57
C GLN A 56 6.06 11.58 -8.49
N GLU A 57 6.22 12.63 -9.31
CA GLU A 57 7.37 13.52 -9.21
C GLU A 57 7.45 14.13 -7.82
N LYS A 58 6.33 14.60 -7.31
CA LYS A 58 6.17 15.13 -5.96
C LYS A 58 4.91 14.55 -5.33
N VAL A 59 5.01 14.17 -4.07
CA VAL A 59 3.87 13.65 -3.30
C VAL A 59 3.64 14.59 -2.11
N SER A 60 2.53 15.31 -2.13
CA SER A 60 2.20 16.23 -1.04
C SER A 60 1.53 15.49 0.12
N TYR A 61 1.48 16.13 1.26
CA TYR A 61 0.71 15.62 2.40
C TYR A 61 -0.74 15.34 1.98
N ASN A 62 -1.33 16.27 1.23
CA ASN A 62 -2.72 16.13 0.78
C ASN A 62 -2.89 14.93 -0.14
N ASP A 63 -1.92 14.64 -1.01
CA ASP A 63 -1.93 13.45 -1.85
C ASP A 63 -1.98 12.18 -1.01
N ILE A 64 -1.21 12.15 0.08
CA ILE A 64 -1.17 11.00 1.00
C ILE A 64 -2.53 10.82 1.67
N VAL A 65 -3.11 11.89 2.20
CA VAL A 65 -4.41 11.85 2.87
C VAL A 65 -5.49 11.37 1.92
N LYS A 66 -5.50 11.89 0.69
CA LYS A 66 -6.48 11.45 -0.34
C LYS A 66 -6.32 9.99 -0.69
N ALA A 67 -5.08 9.52 -0.79
CA ALA A 67 -4.83 8.10 -1.09
C ALA A 67 -5.30 7.20 0.06
N LEU A 68 -5.08 7.62 1.31
CA LEU A 68 -5.59 6.91 2.49
C LEU A 68 -7.12 6.83 2.45
N GLU A 69 -7.79 7.95 2.21
CA GLU A 69 -9.25 8.01 2.17
C GLU A 69 -9.81 7.13 1.06
N LYS A 70 -9.22 7.19 -0.12
CA LYS A 70 -9.63 6.37 -1.26
C LYS A 70 -9.49 4.88 -0.93
N ALA A 71 -8.39 4.49 -0.35
CA ALA A 71 -8.15 3.09 0.01
C ALA A 71 -9.09 2.62 1.12
N GLU A 72 -9.37 3.49 2.09
CA GLU A 72 -10.33 3.18 3.16
C GLU A 72 -11.75 3.03 2.61
N ASP A 73 -12.15 3.89 1.69
CA ASP A 73 -13.47 3.79 1.04
C ASP A 73 -13.60 2.51 0.23
N SER A 74 -12.55 2.14 -0.50
CA SER A 74 -12.53 0.89 -1.26
C SER A 74 -12.58 -0.33 -0.33
N ALA A 75 -11.85 -0.27 0.77
CA ALA A 75 -11.87 -1.34 1.76
C ALA A 75 -13.28 -1.56 2.31
N LYS A 76 -13.98 -0.48 2.63
CA LYS A 76 -15.38 -0.54 3.07
C LYS A 76 -16.27 -1.14 2.01
N LYS A 77 -16.14 -0.65 0.80
CA LYS A 77 -16.98 -1.08 -0.33
C LYS A 77 -16.89 -2.59 -0.57
N TYR A 78 -15.69 -3.14 -0.41
CA TYR A 78 -15.42 -4.55 -0.71
C TYR A 78 -15.30 -5.42 0.54
N ASN A 79 -15.67 -4.89 1.70
CA ASN A 79 -15.57 -5.61 2.99
C ASN A 79 -14.17 -6.15 3.27
N ASP A 80 -13.16 -5.36 2.96
CA ASP A 80 -11.76 -5.70 3.22
C ASP A 80 -11.37 -5.10 4.57
N ASP A 81 -11.10 -5.95 5.55
CA ASP A 81 -10.78 -5.53 6.91
C ASP A 81 -9.29 -5.38 7.16
N ARG A 82 -8.46 -5.55 6.12
CA ARG A 82 -7.02 -5.38 6.26
C ARG A 82 -6.68 -3.92 6.55
N PRO A 83 -5.68 -3.67 7.41
CA PRO A 83 -5.24 -2.28 7.64
C PRO A 83 -4.72 -1.64 6.35
N VAL A 84 -5.05 -0.37 6.16
CA VAL A 84 -4.63 0.38 4.96
C VAL A 84 -3.27 1.01 5.17
N VAL A 85 -2.40 0.84 4.19
CA VAL A 85 -1.07 1.46 4.15
C VAL A 85 -0.88 2.08 2.78
N VAL A 86 -0.42 3.33 2.73
CA VAL A 86 -0.07 4.01 1.48
C VAL A 86 1.44 4.03 1.36
N VAL A 87 1.95 3.52 0.25
CA VAL A 87 3.39 3.49 -0.04
C VAL A 87 3.67 4.49 -1.14
N THR A 88 4.61 5.38 -0.89
CA THR A 88 4.89 6.48 -1.81
C THR A 88 6.35 6.52 -2.23
N LYS A 89 6.59 7.11 -3.39
CA LYS A 89 7.94 7.46 -3.84
C LYS A 89 7.86 8.67 -4.76
N GLU A 90 8.60 9.70 -4.44
CA GLU A 90 8.87 10.82 -5.36
C GLU A 90 9.99 10.41 -6.33
N ASP A 91 10.16 11.17 -7.43
CA ASP A 91 11.12 10.78 -8.48
C ASP A 91 12.54 10.56 -7.96
N ARG A 92 12.98 11.34 -6.99
CA ARG A 92 14.33 11.21 -6.40
C ARG A 92 14.27 10.96 -4.91
N GLY A 93 13.13 10.46 -4.44
CA GLY A 93 12.93 10.25 -3.03
C GLY A 93 13.05 8.81 -2.62
N ASP A 94 13.02 8.60 -1.32
CA ASP A 94 12.99 7.27 -0.73
C ASP A 94 11.57 6.70 -0.83
N ILE A 95 11.47 5.40 -0.69
CA ILE A 95 10.18 4.73 -0.56
C ILE A 95 9.74 4.89 0.89
N LEU A 96 8.57 5.47 1.09
CA LEU A 96 7.99 5.69 2.42
C LEU A 96 6.66 4.97 2.53
N SER A 97 6.31 4.56 3.73
CA SER A 97 4.99 4.03 4.01
C SER A 97 4.26 4.94 4.98
N HIS A 98 2.97 5.09 4.79
CA HIS A 98 2.13 6.01 5.57
C HIS A 98 0.88 5.27 6.05
N MET A 99 0.51 5.51 7.30
CA MET A 99 -0.68 4.92 7.87
C MET A 99 -1.26 5.84 8.93
N ARG A 100 -2.52 5.65 9.26
CA ARG A 100 -3.14 6.31 10.40
C ARG A 100 -2.46 5.86 11.68
N LEU A 101 -2.35 6.74 12.66
CA LEU A 101 -1.77 6.34 13.96
C LEU A 101 -2.55 5.17 14.57
N SER A 102 -3.87 5.17 14.40
CA SER A 102 -4.71 4.07 14.86
C SER A 102 -4.33 2.74 14.20
N THR A 103 -3.90 2.78 12.94
CA THR A 103 -3.43 1.58 12.24
C THR A 103 -2.14 1.06 12.86
N LEU A 104 -1.22 1.94 13.18
CA LEU A 104 0.02 1.55 13.86
C LEU A 104 -0.29 0.89 15.20
N PHE A 105 -1.20 1.47 15.98
CA PHE A 105 -1.60 0.89 17.26
C PHE A 105 -2.23 -0.49 17.08
N TYR A 106 -3.07 -0.65 16.06
CA TYR A 106 -3.66 -1.95 15.74
C TYR A 106 -2.58 -2.98 15.43
N ILE A 107 -1.58 -2.60 14.65
CA ILE A 107 -0.48 -3.52 14.28
C ILE A 107 0.29 -3.94 15.54
N VAL A 108 0.65 -2.98 16.38
CA VAL A 108 1.39 -3.27 17.60
C VAL A 108 0.57 -4.18 18.51
N GLU A 109 -0.71 -3.91 18.67
CA GLU A 109 -1.58 -4.71 19.54
C GLU A 109 -1.74 -6.12 19.04
N ASN A 110 -1.87 -6.32 17.73
CA ASN A 110 -2.19 -7.63 17.17
C ASN A 110 -0.97 -8.48 16.80
N TYR A 111 0.17 -7.82 16.51
CA TYR A 111 1.35 -8.55 16.05
C TYR A 111 2.51 -8.53 17.03
N PHE A 112 2.51 -7.59 17.97
CA PHE A 112 3.60 -7.41 18.92
C PHE A 112 3.14 -7.46 20.38
N ASP A 113 1.91 -7.87 20.67
CA ASP A 113 1.40 -7.84 22.01
C ASP A 113 2.21 -8.73 22.96
N ARG A 114 2.77 -9.84 22.46
CA ARG A 114 3.64 -10.71 23.24
C ARG A 114 4.89 -9.97 23.73
N ILE A 115 5.40 -9.08 22.90
CA ILE A 115 6.58 -8.27 23.24
C ILE A 115 6.16 -7.17 24.21
N GLY A 116 5.03 -6.55 23.97
CA GLY A 116 4.55 -5.44 24.78
C GLY A 116 4.13 -5.82 26.19
N LYS A 117 3.87 -7.09 26.44
CA LYS A 117 3.40 -7.58 27.74
C LYS A 117 4.54 -7.92 28.71
N LYS A 118 5.73 -7.69 28.30
CA LYS A 118 6.87 -7.98 29.19
C LYS A 118 7.18 -6.89 30.19
#